data_1cd0131f86bf43ddd50d5751530e582c
#
_entry.id   1cd0131f86bf43ddd50d5751530e582c
#
_cell.length_a   1.000
_cell.length_b   1.000
_cell.length_c   1.000
_cell.angle_alpha   90.00
_cell.angle_beta   90.00
_cell.angle_gamma   90.00
#
_symmetry.space_group_name_H-M   'P 1'
#
loop_
_entity.id
_entity.type
_entity.pdbx_description
1 polymer ?
#
loop_
_entity_poly.entity_id
_entity_poly.type
_entity_poly.pdbx_seq_one_letter_code
_entity_poly.pdbx_strand_id
1 'polypeptide(L)'
;MPEIKYLPEQRRFQIDIDGLEAGYIGYTEENGGWNVMHTEVSPNFRGRGIAKMLVDALMAHAEANGIPLSAECDYAARFIGNTDKE
;
A
#
# COMPACT_ATOMS: atom_id res chain seq x y z
N MET A 1 -4.27 -15.71 10.17
CA MET A 1 -4.40 -14.30 10.45
C MET A 1 -3.53 -13.47 9.55
N PRO A 2 -4.06 -12.41 8.96
CA PRO A 2 -3.23 -11.53 8.14
C PRO A 2 -2.19 -10.81 8.99
N GLU A 3 -1.00 -10.68 8.45
CA GLU A 3 0.07 -9.96 9.12
C GLU A 3 0.68 -9.00 8.13
N ILE A 4 0.68 -7.71 8.45
CA ILE A 4 1.21 -6.70 7.56
C ILE A 4 2.58 -6.29 8.07
N LYS A 5 3.56 -6.31 7.18
CA LYS A 5 4.94 -5.97 7.49
C LYS A 5 5.36 -4.76 6.69
N TYR A 6 5.99 -3.81 7.36
CA TYR A 6 6.56 -2.66 6.69
C TYR A 6 8.02 -2.94 6.40
N LEU A 7 8.39 -2.87 5.15
CA LEU A 7 9.75 -3.18 4.70
C LEU A 7 10.37 -1.93 4.08
N PRO A 8 10.88 -1.02 4.92
CA PRO A 8 11.37 0.26 4.39
C PRO A 8 12.52 0.14 3.43
N GLU A 9 13.37 -0.87 3.59
CA GLU A 9 14.50 -1.05 2.69
C GLU A 9 14.05 -1.41 1.29
N GLN A 10 12.88 -2.01 1.18
CA GLN A 10 12.31 -2.37 -0.09
C GLN A 10 11.22 -1.41 -0.52
N ARG A 11 10.94 -0.42 0.31
CA ARG A 11 9.91 0.60 0.06
C ARG A 11 8.59 -0.04 -0.25
N ARG A 12 8.15 -0.93 0.67
CA ARG A 12 6.86 -1.56 0.46
C ARG A 12 6.28 -2.09 1.76
N PHE A 13 4.98 -2.34 1.72
CA PHE A 13 4.26 -3.05 2.77
C PHE A 13 3.86 -4.39 2.19
N GLN A 14 4.00 -5.43 2.97
CA GLN A 14 3.70 -6.78 2.54
C GLN A 14 2.70 -7.39 3.50
N ILE A 15 1.77 -8.18 2.99
CA ILE A 15 0.82 -8.87 3.85
C ILE A 15 1.01 -10.37 3.67
N ASP A 16 1.15 -11.06 4.81
CA ASP A 16 1.30 -12.51 4.84
C ASP A 16 0.06 -13.09 5.49
N ILE A 17 -0.40 -14.21 4.96
CA ILE A 17 -1.52 -14.95 5.54
C ILE A 17 -1.08 -16.39 5.69
N ASP A 18 -1.12 -16.87 6.94
CA ASP A 18 -0.70 -18.23 7.25
C ASP A 18 0.70 -18.54 6.77
N GLY A 19 1.58 -17.54 6.87
CA GLY A 19 2.97 -17.72 6.50
C GLY A 19 3.26 -17.59 5.02
N LEU A 20 2.24 -17.26 4.21
CA LEU A 20 2.40 -17.12 2.78
C LEU A 20 2.21 -15.65 2.40
N GLU A 21 3.03 -15.18 1.45
CA GLU A 21 2.89 -13.82 0.99
C GLU A 21 1.61 -13.70 0.18
N ALA A 22 0.68 -12.88 0.66
CA ALA A 22 -0.60 -12.70 0.00
C ALA A 22 -0.59 -11.50 -0.94
N GLY A 23 0.28 -10.53 -0.70
CA GLY A 23 0.36 -9.36 -1.56
C GLY A 23 1.31 -8.33 -1.02
N TYR A 24 1.49 -7.26 -1.79
CA TYR A 24 2.32 -6.15 -1.34
C TYR A 24 1.90 -4.87 -2.05
N ILE A 25 2.28 -3.74 -1.45
CA ILE A 25 2.10 -2.43 -2.07
C ILE A 25 3.46 -1.72 -2.02
N GLY A 26 3.91 -1.23 -3.16
CA GLY A 26 5.21 -0.60 -3.28
C GLY A 26 5.09 0.88 -3.60
N TYR A 27 6.08 1.64 -3.18
CA TYR A 27 6.11 3.08 -3.40
C TYR A 27 7.52 3.55 -3.70
N THR A 28 7.62 4.75 -4.26
CA THR A 28 8.89 5.45 -4.41
C THR A 28 8.85 6.68 -3.53
N GLU A 29 10.04 7.18 -3.17
CA GLU A 29 10.16 8.39 -2.37
C GLU A 29 10.49 9.55 -3.29
N GLU A 30 9.62 10.57 -3.28
CA GLU A 30 9.79 11.71 -4.17
C GLU A 30 9.41 12.99 -3.44
N ASN A 31 10.30 13.96 -3.46
CA ASN A 31 10.00 15.29 -2.92
C ASN A 31 9.50 15.24 -1.49
N GLY A 32 10.05 14.34 -0.70
CA GLY A 32 9.65 14.24 0.69
C GLY A 32 8.37 13.48 0.92
N GLY A 33 7.80 12.90 -0.12
CA GLY A 33 6.57 12.13 0.00
C GLY A 33 6.73 10.76 -0.65
N TRP A 34 5.64 10.02 -0.66
CA TRP A 34 5.60 8.67 -1.23
C TRP A 34 4.67 8.66 -2.43
N ASN A 35 5.13 8.03 -3.52
CA ASN A 35 4.31 7.83 -4.71
C ASN A 35 4.05 6.34 -4.85
N VAL A 36 2.80 5.91 -4.70
CA VAL A 36 2.43 4.50 -4.73
C VAL A 36 2.46 4.03 -6.17
N MET A 37 3.29 3.02 -6.43
CA MET A 37 3.53 2.55 -7.79
C MET A 37 2.80 1.26 -8.12
N HIS A 38 2.79 0.31 -7.19
CA HIS A 38 2.27 -1.03 -7.45
C HIS A 38 1.47 -1.54 -6.30
N THR A 39 0.38 -2.24 -6.60
CA THR A 39 -0.36 -2.99 -5.61
C THR A 39 -0.63 -4.35 -6.21
N GLU A 40 -0.09 -5.41 -5.60
CA GLU A 40 -0.20 -6.77 -6.12
C GLU A 40 -0.83 -7.66 -5.08
N VAL A 41 -1.70 -8.55 -5.53
CA VAL A 41 -2.32 -9.55 -4.67
C VAL A 41 -2.15 -10.90 -5.33
N SER A 42 -1.66 -11.88 -4.56
CA SER A 42 -1.50 -13.23 -5.07
C SER A 42 -2.84 -13.78 -5.55
N PRO A 43 -2.87 -14.50 -6.67
CA PRO A 43 -4.14 -15.00 -7.20
C PRO A 43 -4.94 -15.83 -6.21
N ASN A 44 -4.25 -16.56 -5.32
CA ASN A 44 -4.94 -17.39 -4.35
C ASN A 44 -5.66 -16.59 -3.29
N PHE A 45 -5.37 -15.32 -3.17
CA PHE A 45 -5.95 -14.48 -2.14
C PHE A 45 -6.81 -13.34 -2.67
N ARG A 46 -7.10 -13.35 -3.95
CA ARG A 46 -7.92 -12.30 -4.54
C ARG A 46 -9.36 -12.39 -4.04
N GLY A 47 -10.02 -11.25 -4.02
CA GLY A 47 -11.40 -11.21 -3.58
C GLY A 47 -11.59 -11.18 -2.09
N ARG A 48 -10.51 -10.99 -1.33
CA ARG A 48 -10.58 -10.95 0.12
C ARG A 48 -10.31 -9.58 0.72
N GLY A 49 -10.24 -8.56 -0.12
CA GLY A 49 -9.96 -7.21 0.37
C GLY A 49 -8.52 -6.98 0.75
N ILE A 50 -7.60 -7.82 0.25
CA ILE A 50 -6.19 -7.72 0.60
C ILE A 50 -5.59 -6.41 0.12
N ALA A 51 -5.90 -6.02 -1.12
CA ALA A 51 -5.35 -4.79 -1.66
C ALA A 51 -5.77 -3.58 -0.83
N LYS A 52 -7.01 -3.54 -0.39
CA LYS A 52 -7.47 -2.44 0.43
C LYS A 52 -6.76 -2.41 1.77
N MET A 53 -6.50 -3.58 2.35
CA MET A 53 -5.77 -3.64 3.60
C MET A 53 -4.37 -3.07 3.44
N LEU A 54 -3.72 -3.34 2.32
CA LEU A 54 -2.39 -2.81 2.06
C LEU A 54 -2.43 -1.30 1.88
N VAL A 55 -3.39 -0.79 1.12
CA VAL A 55 -3.53 0.64 0.93
C VAL A 55 -3.79 1.33 2.27
N ASP A 56 -4.70 0.76 3.06
CA ASP A 56 -5.03 1.34 4.36
C ASP A 56 -3.81 1.40 5.27
N ALA A 57 -3.00 0.34 5.27
CA ALA A 57 -1.82 0.29 6.11
C ALA A 57 -0.80 1.35 5.69
N LEU A 58 -0.59 1.49 4.39
CA LEU A 58 0.34 2.48 3.88
C LEU A 58 -0.14 3.89 4.21
N MET A 59 -1.43 4.14 4.03
CA MET A 59 -1.98 5.46 4.29
C MET A 59 -1.91 5.80 5.77
N ALA A 60 -2.19 4.83 6.64
CA ALA A 60 -2.13 5.07 8.07
C ALA A 60 -0.70 5.40 8.51
N HIS A 61 0.28 4.69 7.97
CA HIS A 61 1.67 4.96 8.30
C HIS A 61 2.09 6.34 7.83
N ALA A 62 1.72 6.69 6.60
CA ALA A 62 2.08 7.97 6.04
C ALA A 62 1.45 9.10 6.84
N GLU A 63 0.19 8.93 7.21
CA GLU A 63 -0.49 9.95 7.98
C GLU A 63 0.14 10.14 9.35
N ALA A 64 0.49 9.05 10.00
CA ALA A 64 1.10 9.11 11.32
C ALA A 64 2.46 9.81 11.29
N ASN A 65 3.13 9.80 10.14
CA ASN A 65 4.46 10.38 10.01
C ASN A 65 4.49 11.63 9.16
N GLY A 66 3.33 12.15 8.78
CA GLY A 66 3.27 13.39 8.01
C GLY A 66 3.83 13.27 6.61
N ILE A 67 3.69 12.10 5.98
CA ILE A 67 4.25 11.86 4.66
C ILE A 67 3.19 12.12 3.60
N PRO A 68 3.42 13.06 2.67
CA PRO A 68 2.46 13.30 1.60
C PRO A 68 2.39 12.09 0.68
N LEU A 69 1.21 11.80 0.17
CA LEU A 69 0.99 10.65 -0.69
C LEU A 69 0.50 11.06 -2.06
N SER A 70 0.95 10.31 -3.07
CA SER A 70 0.39 10.37 -4.40
C SER A 70 0.35 8.92 -4.91
N ALA A 71 -0.30 8.70 -6.04
CA ALA A 71 -0.44 7.33 -6.53
C ALA A 71 -0.48 7.31 -8.05
N GLU A 72 0.36 6.46 -8.64
CA GLU A 72 0.30 6.16 -10.06
C GLU A 72 -0.39 4.83 -10.31
N CYS A 73 -0.58 4.04 -9.26
CA CYS A 73 -1.30 2.79 -9.36
C CYS A 73 -2.80 3.08 -9.39
N ASP A 74 -3.50 2.56 -10.40
CA ASP A 74 -4.92 2.84 -10.54
C ASP A 74 -5.72 2.45 -9.31
N TYR A 75 -5.40 1.31 -8.72
CA TYR A 75 -6.14 0.86 -7.56
C TYR A 75 -5.94 1.82 -6.38
N ALA A 76 -4.70 2.14 -6.09
CA ALA A 76 -4.40 3.00 -4.95
C ALA A 76 -4.93 4.42 -5.18
N ALA A 77 -4.97 4.86 -6.43
CA ALA A 77 -5.43 6.21 -6.73
C ALA A 77 -6.89 6.41 -6.33
N ARG A 78 -7.66 5.34 -6.29
CA ARG A 78 -9.05 5.46 -5.88
C ARG A 78 -9.18 5.92 -4.43
N PHE A 79 -8.21 5.59 -3.62
CA PHE A 79 -8.25 5.92 -2.20
C PHE A 79 -7.43 7.14 -1.87
N ILE A 80 -6.32 7.34 -2.58
CA ILE A 80 -5.38 8.40 -2.28
C ILE A 80 -5.66 9.64 -3.10
N GLY A 81 -5.85 9.45 -4.40
CA GLY A 81 -6.02 10.57 -5.29
C GLY A 81 -7.28 11.37 -5.04
N ASN A 82 -8.30 10.71 -4.50
CA ASN A 82 -9.54 11.42 -4.26
C ASN A 82 -9.40 12.55 -3.28
N THR A 83 -8.52 12.39 -2.33
CA THR A 83 -8.34 13.45 -1.36
C THR A 83 -7.59 14.62 -1.94
N ASP A 84 -6.85 14.40 -3.00
CA ASP A 84 -6.11 15.49 -3.61
C ASP A 84 -6.91 16.29 -4.57
N LYS A 85 -8.04 15.76 -4.98
CA LYS A 85 -8.78 16.38 -6.01
C LYS A 85 -9.50 17.57 -5.60
N GLU A 86 -9.67 17.75 -4.43
CA GLU A 86 -10.44 18.86 -4.07
C GLU A 86 -9.76 20.09 -3.96
#